data_177e6c72efee50e5a32064d87cfbe6c3
#
_entry.id   177e6c72efee50e5a32064d87cfbe6c3
#
_cell.length_a   1.000
_cell.length_b   1.000
_cell.length_c   1.000
_cell.angle_alpha   90.00
_cell.angle_beta   90.00
_cell.angle_gamma   90.00
#
_symmetry.space_group_name_H-M   'P 1'
#
loop_
_entity.id
_entity.type
_entity.pdbx_description
1 polymer ?
#
loop_
_entity_poly.entity_id
_entity_poly.type
_entity_poly.pdbx_seq_one_letter_code
_entity_poly.pdbx_strand_id
1 'polypeptide(L)'
;MSQFRSSGKLLLSGEYWVLHGAEALAIATVKGQTLHYEDADCELHWVAKDHEGSVWMDCVANQDPYLARILSAVQKLNGSLPHRGRVSTQLEFNRNWGWGSSSSLIDLIAQWTGLDPMELHFETSEGSGFDVACARAGGAIAYQKTGPRSAVWRNVASAHWPHEHFGLVYLGGKQDSQREVAKIRREPLTSELDAISALSRHLASSSNAEAWMQGIDELEDRTASWLGMERVQKRFPGVRATIKSLGAWGGDFALAVAQDPEDLAYFSLKEHLFLKWSDCVSLHS
;
A
#
# COMPACT_ATOMS: atom_id res chain seq x y z
N MET A 1 8.45 20.17 20.11
CA MET A 1 7.38 19.40 19.47
C MET A 1 7.78 19.15 18.02
N SER A 2 7.82 17.90 17.58
CA SER A 2 8.15 17.53 16.19
C SER A 2 6.95 16.85 15.55
N GLN A 3 6.73 17.10 14.25
CA GLN A 3 5.62 16.55 13.51
C GLN A 3 6.14 15.95 12.21
N PHE A 4 5.63 14.76 11.87
CA PHE A 4 5.95 14.01 10.65
C PHE A 4 4.68 13.53 9.99
N ARG A 5 4.72 13.36 8.67
CA ARG A 5 3.63 12.79 7.90
C ARG A 5 4.15 11.78 6.89
N SER A 6 3.40 10.71 6.70
CA SER A 6 3.65 9.66 5.72
C SER A 6 2.37 9.34 4.97
N SER A 7 2.46 9.08 3.68
CA SER A 7 1.30 8.72 2.86
C SER A 7 0.86 7.27 3.08
N GLY A 8 -0.39 6.97 2.76
CA GLY A 8 -0.79 5.59 2.50
C GLY A 8 -0.34 5.13 1.11
N LYS A 9 -0.73 3.92 0.71
CA LYS A 9 -0.33 3.34 -0.58
C LYS A 9 -1.42 2.48 -1.21
N LEU A 10 -1.36 2.37 -2.54
CA LEU A 10 -2.07 1.38 -3.34
C LEU A 10 -1.06 0.63 -4.21
N LEU A 11 -1.18 -0.69 -4.31
CA LEU A 11 -0.41 -1.51 -5.24
C LEU A 11 -1.27 -1.76 -6.48
N LEU A 12 -0.85 -1.19 -7.62
CA LEU A 12 -1.63 -1.24 -8.86
C LEU A 12 -1.30 -2.48 -9.71
N SER A 13 -0.07 -2.99 -9.57
CA SER A 13 0.38 -4.21 -10.24
C SER A 13 1.46 -4.92 -9.44
N GLY A 14 1.64 -6.21 -9.66
CA GLY A 14 2.73 -7.00 -9.08
C GLY A 14 2.41 -7.58 -7.69
N GLU A 15 1.13 -7.67 -7.28
CA GLU A 15 0.73 -8.32 -6.03
C GLU A 15 1.31 -9.73 -5.96
N TYR A 16 1.94 -10.06 -4.83
CA TYR A 16 2.71 -11.28 -4.57
C TYR A 16 3.96 -11.46 -5.45
N TRP A 17 3.90 -11.16 -6.76
CA TRP A 17 5.02 -11.30 -7.70
C TRP A 17 6.22 -10.45 -7.30
N VAL A 18 5.97 -9.28 -6.68
CA VAL A 18 7.02 -8.38 -6.17
C VAL A 18 7.92 -9.05 -5.13
N LEU A 19 7.42 -10.02 -4.38
CA LEU A 19 8.22 -10.81 -3.42
C LEU A 19 9.30 -11.64 -4.11
N HIS A 20 9.05 -12.02 -5.36
CA HIS A 20 9.94 -12.84 -6.20
C HIS A 20 10.74 -12.01 -7.21
N GLY A 21 10.68 -10.67 -7.12
CA GLY A 21 11.51 -9.77 -7.92
C GLY A 21 10.87 -9.25 -9.22
N ALA A 22 9.55 -9.46 -9.43
CA ALA A 22 8.85 -8.74 -10.50
C ALA A 22 8.80 -7.23 -10.19
N GLU A 23 8.89 -6.40 -11.25
CA GLU A 23 8.63 -4.97 -11.12
C GLU A 23 7.15 -4.73 -10.84
N ALA A 24 6.86 -3.94 -9.84
CA ALA A 24 5.53 -3.58 -9.38
C ALA A 24 5.27 -2.09 -9.57
N LEU A 25 4.02 -1.70 -9.80
CA LEU A 25 3.57 -0.31 -9.87
C LEU A 25 2.75 0.00 -8.61
N ALA A 26 3.17 1.00 -7.85
CA ALA A 26 2.46 1.46 -6.66
C ALA A 26 2.27 2.97 -6.69
N ILE A 27 1.27 3.48 -5.98
CA ILE A 27 1.00 4.91 -5.86
C ILE A 27 0.64 5.28 -4.43
N ALA A 28 1.17 6.41 -3.96
CA ALA A 28 0.84 6.96 -2.65
C ALA A 28 -0.57 7.55 -2.64
N THR A 29 -1.27 7.40 -1.51
CA THR A 29 -2.59 8.01 -1.30
C THR A 29 -2.45 9.41 -0.70
N VAL A 30 -3.42 10.30 -0.99
CA VAL A 30 -3.50 11.63 -0.37
C VAL A 30 -3.74 11.56 1.13
N LYS A 31 -4.46 10.53 1.57
CA LYS A 31 -4.64 10.23 3.00
C LYS A 31 -3.47 9.39 3.49
N GLY A 32 -2.99 9.69 4.70
CA GLY A 32 -1.81 9.04 5.26
C GLY A 32 -1.93 8.83 6.77
N GLN A 33 -0.82 9.03 7.43
CA GLN A 33 -0.67 8.96 8.87
C GLN A 33 0.24 10.07 9.35
N THR A 34 -0.04 10.63 10.51
CA THR A 34 0.81 11.64 11.17
C THR A 34 1.42 11.06 12.45
N LEU A 35 2.59 11.57 12.81
CA LEU A 35 3.25 11.34 14.10
C LEU A 35 3.61 12.67 14.72
N HIS A 36 3.23 12.86 15.97
CA HIS A 36 3.63 14.00 16.80
C HIS A 36 4.44 13.48 17.98
N TYR A 37 5.58 14.11 18.24
CA TYR A 37 6.40 13.87 19.43
C TYR A 37 6.49 15.13 20.26
N GLU A 38 6.31 14.97 21.56
CA GLU A 38 6.48 15.98 22.59
C GLU A 38 7.41 15.46 23.69
N ASP A 39 8.44 16.23 24.00
CA ASP A 39 9.31 15.95 25.12
C ASP A 39 8.53 16.12 26.44
N ALA A 40 8.57 15.12 27.29
CA ALA A 40 7.87 15.11 28.59
C ALA A 40 8.62 14.23 29.59
N ASP A 41 8.48 14.55 30.88
CA ASP A 41 9.13 13.81 31.96
C ASP A 41 8.36 12.51 32.34
N CYS A 42 8.13 11.66 31.35
CA CYS A 42 7.52 10.34 31.51
C CYS A 42 8.24 9.33 30.62
N GLU A 43 8.09 8.03 30.90
CA GLU A 43 8.49 6.98 29.96
C GLU A 43 7.86 7.25 28.58
N LEU A 44 8.51 6.78 27.52
CA LEU A 44 8.02 6.96 26.16
C LEU A 44 6.61 6.38 26.01
N HIS A 45 5.62 7.24 26.01
CA HIS A 45 4.21 6.90 25.99
C HIS A 45 3.65 7.07 24.59
N TRP A 46 2.87 6.09 24.09
CA TRP A 46 2.36 6.06 22.75
C TRP A 46 0.83 6.02 22.71
N VAL A 47 0.23 6.97 22.01
CA VAL A 47 -1.20 7.03 21.76
C VAL A 47 -1.45 6.92 20.26
N ALA A 48 -2.21 5.92 19.82
CA ALA A 48 -2.58 5.78 18.41
C ALA A 48 -4.09 5.99 18.22
N LYS A 49 -4.41 6.86 17.25
CA LYS A 49 -5.78 7.24 16.90
C LYS A 49 -6.13 6.76 15.49
N ASP A 50 -7.38 6.41 15.29
CA ASP A 50 -7.93 6.13 13.97
C ASP A 50 -8.32 7.42 13.23
N HIS A 51 -8.94 7.29 12.05
CA HIS A 51 -9.34 8.39 11.18
C HIS A 51 -10.51 9.23 11.75
N GLU A 52 -11.22 8.72 12.75
CA GLU A 52 -12.29 9.42 13.47
C GLU A 52 -11.76 10.10 14.75
N GLY A 53 -10.46 9.90 15.06
CA GLY A 53 -9.82 10.41 16.27
C GLY A 53 -10.00 9.52 17.50
N SER A 54 -10.64 8.35 17.35
CA SER A 54 -10.83 7.40 18.43
C SER A 54 -9.50 6.72 18.78
N VAL A 55 -9.18 6.67 20.08
CA VAL A 55 -7.96 6.01 20.58
C VAL A 55 -8.16 4.49 20.54
N TRP A 56 -7.28 3.79 19.83
CA TRP A 56 -7.29 2.34 19.76
C TRP A 56 -6.05 1.69 20.44
N MET A 57 -5.04 2.50 20.75
CA MET A 57 -3.87 2.09 21.52
C MET A 57 -3.42 3.26 22.40
N ASP A 58 -3.15 2.96 23.67
CA ASP A 58 -2.68 3.92 24.68
C ASP A 58 -1.84 3.13 25.70
N CYS A 59 -0.50 3.21 25.59
CA CYS A 59 0.42 2.41 26.39
C CYS A 59 1.83 3.00 26.45
N VAL A 60 2.65 2.53 27.38
CA VAL A 60 4.10 2.70 27.28
C VAL A 60 4.60 1.94 26.04
N ALA A 61 5.40 2.58 25.20
CA ALA A 61 5.74 2.11 23.87
C ALA A 61 6.31 0.67 23.85
N ASN A 62 7.10 0.30 24.85
CA ASN A 62 7.67 -1.06 24.94
C ASN A 62 6.67 -2.15 25.38
N GLN A 63 5.46 -1.79 25.78
CA GLN A 63 4.41 -2.76 26.17
C GLN A 63 3.64 -3.32 24.96
N ASP A 64 3.63 -2.61 23.83
CA ASP A 64 3.07 -3.14 22.58
C ASP A 64 4.14 -3.94 21.82
N PRO A 65 3.92 -5.24 21.52
CA PRO A 65 4.95 -6.08 20.91
C PRO A 65 5.38 -5.60 19.52
N TYR A 66 4.47 -4.97 18.76
CA TYR A 66 4.78 -4.46 17.41
C TYR A 66 5.67 -3.22 17.50
N LEU A 67 5.31 -2.26 18.36
CA LEU A 67 6.13 -1.07 18.62
C LEU A 67 7.49 -1.45 19.22
N ALA A 68 7.51 -2.31 20.23
CA ALA A 68 8.75 -2.75 20.87
C ALA A 68 9.74 -3.34 19.87
N ARG A 69 9.26 -4.15 18.90
CA ARG A 69 10.07 -4.69 17.81
C ARG A 69 10.67 -3.58 16.93
N ILE A 70 9.86 -2.60 16.53
CA ILE A 70 10.33 -1.49 15.68
C ILE A 70 11.34 -0.62 16.44
N LEU A 71 11.05 -0.26 17.69
CA LEU A 71 11.93 0.58 18.50
C LEU A 71 13.27 -0.14 18.82
N SER A 72 13.25 -1.45 19.04
CA SER A 72 14.45 -2.25 19.15
C SER A 72 15.29 -2.24 17.86
N ALA A 73 14.66 -2.32 16.70
CA ALA A 73 15.34 -2.19 15.41
C ALA A 73 15.95 -0.79 15.23
N VAL A 74 15.24 0.28 15.65
CA VAL A 74 15.79 1.65 15.66
C VAL A 74 17.08 1.73 16.46
N GLN A 75 17.10 1.15 17.69
CA GLN A 75 18.30 1.13 18.53
C GLN A 75 19.45 0.34 17.88
N LYS A 76 19.14 -0.82 17.27
CA LYS A 76 20.13 -1.65 16.57
C LYS A 76 20.75 -0.94 15.38
N LEU A 77 19.98 -0.10 14.67
CA LEU A 77 20.43 0.70 13.54
C LEU A 77 21.03 2.06 13.96
N ASN A 78 21.24 2.28 15.25
CA ASN A 78 21.75 3.53 15.82
C ASN A 78 20.91 4.78 15.50
N GLY A 79 19.60 4.61 15.33
CA GLY A 79 18.66 5.72 15.20
C GLY A 79 18.55 6.55 16.48
N SER A 80 18.29 7.85 16.34
CA SER A 80 18.11 8.77 17.45
C SER A 80 16.72 8.59 18.08
N LEU A 81 16.62 7.73 19.08
CA LEU A 81 15.37 7.41 19.77
C LEU A 81 15.33 8.07 21.16
N PRO A 82 14.41 9.01 21.42
CA PRO A 82 14.17 9.52 22.77
C PRO A 82 13.65 8.40 23.69
N HIS A 83 14.15 8.35 24.92
CA HIS A 83 13.72 7.38 25.94
C HIS A 83 12.49 7.86 26.74
N ARG A 84 12.18 9.15 26.66
CA ARG A 84 11.10 9.81 27.41
C ARG A 84 10.25 10.65 26.46
N GLY A 85 9.03 10.94 26.86
CA GLY A 85 8.13 11.81 26.10
C GLY A 85 6.82 11.16 25.69
N ARG A 86 6.04 11.89 24.90
CA ARG A 86 4.75 11.44 24.39
C ARG A 86 4.79 11.42 22.87
N VAL A 87 4.35 10.29 22.32
CA VAL A 87 4.13 10.12 20.87
C VAL A 87 2.65 9.96 20.64
N SER A 88 2.11 10.69 19.69
CA SER A 88 0.76 10.41 19.18
C SER A 88 0.80 10.17 17.68
N THR A 89 0.10 9.14 17.22
CA THR A 89 -0.10 8.86 15.79
C THR A 89 -1.57 8.91 15.46
N GLN A 90 -1.91 9.41 14.27
CA GLN A 90 -3.27 9.44 13.78
C GLN A 90 -3.34 9.03 12.32
N LEU A 91 -4.23 8.07 12.02
CA LEU A 91 -4.57 7.70 10.65
C LEU A 91 -5.56 8.70 10.05
N GLU A 92 -5.41 8.97 8.76
CA GLU A 92 -6.36 9.76 7.97
C GLU A 92 -7.31 8.86 7.15
N PHE A 93 -7.15 7.53 7.22
CA PHE A 93 -7.95 6.52 6.54
C PHE A 93 -8.35 5.38 7.50
N ASN A 94 -9.38 4.64 7.15
CA ASN A 94 -9.85 3.52 7.96
C ASN A 94 -8.78 2.42 8.04
N ARG A 95 -8.47 1.94 9.25
CA ARG A 95 -7.47 0.89 9.51
C ARG A 95 -7.66 -0.39 8.69
N ASN A 96 -8.90 -0.67 8.30
CA ASN A 96 -9.27 -1.89 7.59
C ASN A 96 -9.21 -1.75 6.06
N TRP A 97 -8.71 -0.62 5.54
CA TRP A 97 -8.65 -0.38 4.10
C TRP A 97 -7.43 -0.98 3.39
N GLY A 98 -6.46 -1.54 4.12
CA GLY A 98 -5.24 -2.08 3.49
C GLY A 98 -4.31 -1.01 2.88
N TRP A 99 -4.51 0.25 3.21
CA TRP A 99 -3.76 1.40 2.66
C TRP A 99 -2.41 1.63 3.33
N GLY A 100 -1.90 0.66 4.10
CA GLY A 100 -0.53 0.69 4.60
C GLY A 100 -0.34 1.40 5.94
N SER A 101 -1.25 1.22 6.92
CA SER A 101 -1.08 1.77 8.27
C SER A 101 0.23 1.33 8.94
N SER A 102 0.70 0.12 8.65
CA SER A 102 1.97 -0.41 9.17
C SER A 102 3.18 0.23 8.47
N SER A 103 3.15 0.34 7.15
CA SER A 103 4.25 0.91 6.35
C SER A 103 4.40 2.41 6.58
N SER A 104 3.29 3.14 6.67
CA SER A 104 3.35 4.56 7.02
C SER A 104 3.89 4.78 8.44
N LEU A 105 3.61 3.88 9.39
CA LEU A 105 4.19 3.95 10.73
C LEU A 105 5.72 3.72 10.71
N ILE A 106 6.20 2.74 9.93
CA ILE A 106 7.66 2.50 9.78
C ILE A 106 8.33 3.73 9.16
N ASP A 107 7.74 4.32 8.12
CA ASP A 107 8.26 5.53 7.50
C ASP A 107 8.26 6.72 8.46
N LEU A 108 7.21 6.92 9.26
CA LEU A 108 7.14 7.96 10.29
C LEU A 108 8.21 7.80 11.36
N ILE A 109 8.41 6.58 11.86
CA ILE A 109 9.45 6.30 12.86
C ILE A 109 10.84 6.53 12.25
N ALA A 110 11.06 6.14 11.01
CA ALA A 110 12.32 6.39 10.31
C ALA A 110 12.59 7.91 10.16
N GLN A 111 11.57 8.71 9.78
CA GLN A 111 11.68 10.18 9.74
C GLN A 111 12.02 10.75 11.12
N TRP A 112 11.33 10.31 12.15
CA TRP A 112 11.50 10.78 13.53
C TRP A 112 12.88 10.45 14.08
N THR A 113 13.42 9.27 13.76
CA THR A 113 14.68 8.76 14.32
C THR A 113 15.90 8.98 13.41
N GLY A 114 15.71 9.56 12.23
CA GLY A 114 16.78 9.87 11.26
C GLY A 114 17.32 8.65 10.52
N LEU A 115 16.53 7.56 10.43
CA LEU A 115 16.91 6.33 9.73
C LEU A 115 16.40 6.30 8.29
N ASP A 116 17.04 5.45 7.49
CA ASP A 116 16.46 5.02 6.21
C ASP A 116 15.25 4.10 6.45
N PRO A 117 14.06 4.39 5.86
CA PRO A 117 12.87 3.60 6.09
C PRO A 117 12.96 2.17 5.57
N MET A 118 13.76 1.94 4.51
CA MET A 118 13.94 0.60 3.95
C MET A 118 14.86 -0.26 4.83
N GLU A 119 15.91 0.34 5.41
CA GLU A 119 16.75 -0.36 6.40
C GLU A 119 15.91 -0.77 7.63
N LEU A 120 15.08 0.16 8.14
CA LEU A 120 14.19 -0.14 9.27
C LEU A 120 13.14 -1.20 8.89
N HIS A 121 12.58 -1.14 7.67
CA HIS A 121 11.66 -2.16 7.20
C HIS A 121 12.31 -3.54 7.16
N PHE A 122 13.45 -3.69 6.51
CA PHE A 122 14.14 -4.99 6.38
C PHE A 122 14.72 -5.52 7.69
N GLU A 123 14.87 -4.67 8.72
CA GLU A 123 15.22 -5.13 10.08
C GLU A 123 13.99 -5.67 10.84
N THR A 124 12.78 -5.24 10.47
CA THR A 124 11.54 -5.56 11.17
C THR A 124 10.61 -6.51 10.41
N SER A 125 10.86 -6.78 9.12
CA SER A 125 9.96 -7.53 8.24
C SER A 125 10.73 -8.23 7.12
N GLU A 126 10.23 -9.39 6.70
CA GLU A 126 10.69 -10.12 5.51
C GLU A 126 9.89 -9.75 4.24
N GLY A 127 8.94 -8.82 4.35
CA GLY A 127 8.12 -8.34 3.24
C GLY A 127 8.94 -7.74 2.10
N SER A 128 8.27 -7.36 1.03
CA SER A 128 8.96 -6.75 -0.11
C SER A 128 9.44 -5.33 0.16
N GLY A 129 8.74 -4.54 1.00
CA GLY A 129 9.05 -3.16 1.32
C GLY A 129 8.47 -2.13 0.33
N PHE A 130 7.77 -2.55 -0.73
CA PHE A 130 7.20 -1.62 -1.72
C PHE A 130 6.30 -0.57 -1.07
N ASP A 131 5.57 -0.97 -0.04
CA ASP A 131 4.62 -0.13 0.68
C ASP A 131 5.31 0.98 1.49
N VAL A 132 6.46 0.69 2.09
CA VAL A 132 7.30 1.68 2.78
C VAL A 132 7.96 2.62 1.78
N ALA A 133 8.51 2.08 0.67
CA ALA A 133 9.11 2.89 -0.39
C ALA A 133 8.07 3.84 -1.02
N CYS A 134 6.84 3.35 -1.27
CA CYS A 134 5.75 4.13 -1.83
C CYS A 134 5.29 5.24 -0.86
N ALA A 135 5.12 4.93 0.43
CA ALA A 135 4.74 5.90 1.45
C ALA A 135 5.77 7.04 1.55
N ARG A 136 7.08 6.73 1.49
CA ARG A 136 8.18 7.69 1.50
C ARG A 136 8.23 8.53 0.24
N ALA A 137 8.00 7.94 -0.93
CA ALA A 137 8.05 8.65 -2.21
C ALA A 137 6.91 9.68 -2.37
N GLY A 138 5.75 9.44 -1.78
CA GLY A 138 4.61 10.35 -1.81
C GLY A 138 3.92 10.48 -3.18
N GLY A 139 4.30 9.67 -4.17
CA GLY A 139 3.79 9.65 -5.53
C GLY A 139 3.74 8.23 -6.10
N ALA A 140 3.67 8.12 -7.44
CA ALA A 140 3.73 6.83 -8.10
C ALA A 140 5.19 6.34 -8.22
N ILE A 141 5.41 5.06 -7.99
CA ILE A 141 6.71 4.40 -8.11
C ILE A 141 6.62 3.09 -8.90
N ALA A 142 7.67 2.82 -9.68
CA ALA A 142 7.99 1.48 -10.13
C ALA A 142 9.02 0.89 -9.17
N TYR A 143 8.71 -0.25 -8.58
CA TYR A 143 9.45 -0.87 -7.49
C TYR A 143 9.87 -2.30 -7.86
N GLN A 144 11.07 -2.70 -7.48
CA GLN A 144 11.56 -4.06 -7.67
C GLN A 144 12.40 -4.50 -6.46
N LYS A 145 12.03 -5.63 -5.84
CA LYS A 145 12.88 -6.30 -4.84
C LYS A 145 14.02 -7.00 -5.55
N THR A 146 15.27 -6.67 -5.21
CA THR A 146 16.48 -7.18 -5.86
C THR A 146 17.23 -8.22 -5.03
N GLY A 147 16.80 -8.41 -3.78
CA GLY A 147 17.39 -9.39 -2.86
C GLY A 147 16.63 -9.47 -1.54
N PRO A 148 17.08 -10.29 -0.61
CA PRO A 148 16.39 -10.49 0.68
C PRO A 148 16.19 -9.18 1.47
N ARG A 149 17.17 -8.28 1.41
CA ARG A 149 17.18 -6.99 2.13
C ARG A 149 17.51 -5.82 1.20
N SER A 150 17.20 -5.93 -0.08
CA SER A 150 17.50 -4.91 -1.08
C SER A 150 16.39 -4.74 -2.09
N ALA A 151 16.20 -3.50 -2.50
CA ALA A 151 15.24 -3.12 -3.51
C ALA A 151 15.71 -1.88 -4.25
N VAL A 152 15.15 -1.68 -5.43
CA VAL A 152 15.30 -0.45 -6.21
C VAL A 152 13.93 0.08 -6.58
N TRP A 153 13.79 1.40 -6.64
CA TRP A 153 12.58 2.03 -7.16
C TRP A 153 12.92 3.35 -7.84
N ARG A 154 12.00 3.77 -8.68
CA ARG A 154 12.05 5.06 -9.36
C ARG A 154 10.68 5.71 -9.34
N ASN A 155 10.65 7.03 -9.30
CA ASN A 155 9.40 7.76 -9.45
C ASN A 155 8.85 7.57 -10.86
N VAL A 156 7.53 7.51 -10.96
CA VAL A 156 6.77 7.41 -12.21
C VAL A 156 5.91 8.66 -12.33
N ALA A 157 6.00 9.35 -13.45
CA ALA A 157 5.08 10.44 -13.73
C ALA A 157 3.68 9.85 -13.96
N SER A 158 2.71 10.20 -13.13
CA SER A 158 1.34 9.69 -13.21
C SER A 158 0.34 10.68 -13.81
N ALA A 159 0.74 11.92 -14.02
CA ALA A 159 -0.17 12.97 -14.52
C ALA A 159 -0.80 12.69 -15.89
N HIS A 160 -0.19 11.80 -16.70
CA HIS A 160 -0.72 11.40 -18.00
C HIS A 160 -1.69 10.21 -17.96
N TRP A 161 -1.89 9.58 -16.79
CA TRP A 161 -2.81 8.46 -16.63
C TRP A 161 -4.26 8.92 -16.84
N PRO A 162 -5.17 8.05 -17.29
CA PRO A 162 -6.57 8.41 -17.51
C PRO A 162 -7.36 8.40 -16.20
N HIS A 163 -7.03 9.29 -15.28
CA HIS A 163 -7.49 9.32 -13.89
C HIS A 163 -9.01 9.36 -13.73
N GLU A 164 -9.73 10.01 -14.65
CA GLU A 164 -11.19 10.10 -14.66
C GLU A 164 -11.88 8.75 -14.90
N HIS A 165 -11.16 7.81 -15.53
CA HIS A 165 -11.65 6.47 -15.84
C HIS A 165 -11.42 5.48 -14.67
N PHE A 166 -10.80 5.92 -13.56
CA PHE A 166 -10.43 5.07 -12.44
C PHE A 166 -11.36 5.27 -11.24
N GLY A 167 -11.59 4.17 -10.50
CA GLY A 167 -12.24 4.20 -9.20
C GLY A 167 -11.81 3.05 -8.31
N LEU A 168 -12.03 3.20 -7.02
CA LEU A 168 -11.71 2.18 -6.03
C LEU A 168 -13.00 1.62 -5.42
N VAL A 169 -13.13 0.31 -5.44
CA VAL A 169 -14.29 -0.41 -4.88
C VAL A 169 -13.83 -1.19 -3.66
N TYR A 170 -14.45 -0.94 -2.50
CA TYR A 170 -14.15 -1.69 -1.29
C TYR A 170 -14.78 -3.08 -1.33
N LEU A 171 -13.99 -4.10 -1.07
CA LEU A 171 -14.42 -5.51 -1.17
C LEU A 171 -14.94 -6.11 0.14
N GLY A 172 -14.94 -5.34 1.23
CA GLY A 172 -15.63 -5.70 2.47
C GLY A 172 -14.76 -6.36 3.54
N GLY A 173 -13.44 -6.30 3.50
CA GLY A 173 -12.62 -6.81 4.59
C GLY A 173 -11.12 -6.75 4.36
N LYS A 174 -10.38 -6.41 5.42
CA LYS A 174 -8.92 -6.45 5.41
C LYS A 174 -8.44 -7.89 5.41
N GLN A 175 -7.59 -8.23 4.46
CA GLN A 175 -6.88 -9.49 4.42
C GLN A 175 -5.52 -9.37 5.12
N ASP A 176 -5.10 -10.44 5.78
CA ASP A 176 -3.76 -10.55 6.32
C ASP A 176 -2.80 -10.98 5.19
N SER A 177 -2.06 -10.02 4.65
CA SER A 177 -1.13 -10.25 3.54
C SER A 177 -0.11 -11.35 3.83
N GLN A 178 0.33 -11.50 5.08
CA GLN A 178 1.29 -12.56 5.45
C GLN A 178 0.66 -13.94 5.36
N ARG A 179 -0.60 -14.07 5.81
CA ARG A 179 -1.34 -15.34 5.69
C ARG A 179 -1.67 -15.69 4.27
N GLU A 180 -2.00 -14.70 3.43
CA GLU A 180 -2.28 -14.95 2.01
C GLU A 180 -1.00 -15.35 1.25
N VAL A 181 0.14 -14.70 1.51
CA VAL A 181 1.45 -15.11 0.95
C VAL A 181 1.81 -16.55 1.35
N ALA A 182 1.53 -16.96 2.59
CA ALA A 182 1.81 -18.33 3.05
C ALA A 182 0.99 -19.41 2.33
N LYS A 183 -0.07 -19.06 1.60
CA LYS A 183 -0.88 -19.99 0.79
C LYS A 183 -0.28 -20.26 -0.58
N ILE A 184 0.70 -19.47 -1.03
CA ILE A 184 1.35 -19.65 -2.34
C ILE A 184 2.10 -20.99 -2.32
N ARG A 185 1.74 -21.89 -3.25
CA ARG A 185 2.25 -23.27 -3.29
C ARG A 185 3.34 -23.48 -4.35
N ARG A 186 3.55 -22.51 -5.23
CA ARG A 186 4.44 -22.65 -6.39
C ARG A 186 5.28 -21.40 -6.57
N GLU A 187 6.59 -21.59 -6.68
CA GLU A 187 7.50 -20.53 -7.11
C GLU A 187 7.16 -20.11 -8.55
N PRO A 188 7.17 -18.81 -8.86
CA PRO A 188 6.92 -18.33 -10.21
C PRO A 188 8.10 -18.64 -11.13
N LEU A 189 7.82 -18.85 -12.42
CA LEU A 189 8.84 -18.94 -13.44
C LEU A 189 9.40 -17.55 -13.78
N THR A 190 10.65 -17.49 -14.22
CA THR A 190 11.27 -16.22 -14.65
C THR A 190 10.45 -15.55 -15.76
N SER A 191 9.93 -16.29 -16.73
CA SER A 191 9.09 -15.75 -17.80
C SER A 191 7.77 -15.16 -17.30
N GLU A 192 7.23 -15.64 -16.18
CA GLU A 192 6.04 -15.07 -15.55
C GLU A 192 6.41 -13.74 -14.86
N LEU A 193 7.54 -13.68 -14.15
CA LEU A 193 8.04 -12.45 -13.53
C LEU A 193 8.33 -11.37 -14.58
N ASP A 194 8.92 -11.76 -15.71
CA ASP A 194 9.19 -10.86 -16.84
C ASP A 194 7.88 -10.31 -17.45
N ALA A 195 6.87 -11.17 -17.61
CA ALA A 195 5.56 -10.77 -18.12
C ALA A 195 4.85 -9.78 -17.19
N ILE A 196 4.83 -10.03 -15.88
CA ILE A 196 4.26 -9.11 -14.89
C ILE A 196 5.03 -7.78 -14.89
N SER A 197 6.36 -7.82 -14.94
CA SER A 197 7.20 -6.63 -15.00
C SER A 197 6.95 -5.80 -16.27
N ALA A 198 6.72 -6.46 -17.42
CA ALA A 198 6.39 -5.80 -18.67
C ALA A 198 5.01 -5.12 -18.60
N LEU A 199 4.00 -5.79 -18.02
CA LEU A 199 2.67 -5.22 -17.79
C LEU A 199 2.72 -4.02 -16.84
N SER A 200 3.51 -4.09 -15.77
CA SER A 200 3.71 -2.97 -14.84
C SER A 200 4.30 -1.74 -15.54
N ARG A 201 5.32 -1.94 -16.36
CA ARG A 201 5.94 -0.87 -17.18
C ARG A 201 4.97 -0.32 -18.23
N HIS A 202 4.19 -1.18 -18.86
CA HIS A 202 3.18 -0.77 -19.83
C HIS A 202 2.13 0.14 -19.19
N LEU A 203 1.56 -0.26 -18.04
CA LEU A 203 0.61 0.57 -17.29
C LEU A 203 1.22 1.90 -16.87
N ALA A 204 2.46 1.88 -16.37
CA ALA A 204 3.17 3.09 -15.94
C ALA A 204 3.30 4.14 -17.07
N SER A 205 3.38 3.71 -18.32
CA SER A 205 3.54 4.60 -19.50
C SER A 205 2.24 4.87 -20.27
N SER A 206 1.12 4.23 -19.91
CA SER A 206 -0.13 4.29 -20.67
C SER A 206 -0.97 5.51 -20.29
N SER A 207 -1.47 6.22 -21.30
CA SER A 207 -2.30 7.43 -21.15
C SER A 207 -3.76 7.25 -21.53
N ASN A 208 -4.20 6.04 -21.88
CA ASN A 208 -5.59 5.78 -22.26
C ASN A 208 -6.22 4.65 -21.45
N ALA A 209 -7.53 4.72 -21.26
CA ALA A 209 -8.30 3.79 -20.43
C ALA A 209 -8.29 2.36 -21.01
N GLU A 210 -8.34 2.20 -22.34
CA GLU A 210 -8.36 0.87 -22.95
C GLU A 210 -7.09 0.07 -22.65
N ALA A 211 -5.91 0.71 -22.76
CA ALA A 211 -4.63 0.07 -22.42
C ALA A 211 -4.58 -0.33 -20.94
N TRP A 212 -5.13 0.52 -20.03
CA TRP A 212 -5.25 0.18 -18.63
C TRP A 212 -6.20 -0.99 -18.38
N MET A 213 -7.38 -0.99 -19.03
CA MET A 213 -8.34 -2.09 -18.91
C MET A 213 -7.72 -3.41 -19.36
N GLN A 214 -7.05 -3.46 -20.50
CA GLN A 214 -6.38 -4.65 -21.02
C GLN A 214 -5.25 -5.10 -20.07
N GLY A 215 -4.42 -4.18 -19.61
CA GLY A 215 -3.29 -4.50 -18.75
C GLY A 215 -3.70 -5.02 -17.37
N ILE A 216 -4.72 -4.40 -16.73
CA ILE A 216 -5.21 -4.89 -15.43
C ILE A 216 -6.00 -6.20 -15.55
N ASP A 217 -6.68 -6.44 -16.68
CA ASP A 217 -7.36 -7.69 -16.97
C ASP A 217 -6.36 -8.86 -17.05
N GLU A 218 -5.28 -8.67 -17.79
CA GLU A 218 -4.22 -9.67 -17.91
C GLU A 218 -3.48 -9.90 -16.59
N LEU A 219 -3.20 -8.83 -15.82
CA LEU A 219 -2.60 -8.96 -14.48
C LEU A 219 -3.49 -9.77 -13.53
N GLU A 220 -4.80 -9.46 -13.52
CA GLU A 220 -5.78 -10.18 -12.70
C GLU A 220 -5.87 -11.66 -13.10
N ASP A 221 -5.93 -11.98 -14.40
CA ASP A 221 -6.01 -13.33 -14.91
C ASP A 221 -4.78 -14.16 -14.55
N ARG A 222 -3.57 -13.62 -14.78
CA ARG A 222 -2.31 -14.28 -14.43
C ARG A 222 -2.19 -14.54 -12.94
N THR A 223 -2.57 -13.56 -12.11
CA THR A 223 -2.49 -13.68 -10.66
C THR A 223 -3.54 -14.67 -10.13
N ALA A 224 -4.79 -14.60 -10.63
CA ALA A 224 -5.85 -15.56 -10.31
C ALA A 224 -5.45 -17.00 -10.64
N SER A 225 -4.89 -17.20 -11.84
CA SER A 225 -4.43 -18.50 -12.31
C SER A 225 -3.29 -19.05 -11.44
N TRP A 226 -2.32 -18.21 -11.09
CA TRP A 226 -1.19 -18.61 -10.26
C TRP A 226 -1.60 -18.96 -8.82
N LEU A 227 -2.52 -18.18 -8.24
CA LEU A 227 -3.05 -18.41 -6.89
C LEU A 227 -4.12 -19.53 -6.86
N GLY A 228 -4.67 -19.94 -7.99
CA GLY A 228 -5.81 -20.86 -8.06
C GLY A 228 -7.09 -20.25 -7.49
N MET A 229 -7.28 -18.95 -7.64
CA MET A 229 -8.41 -18.19 -7.11
C MET A 229 -9.28 -17.61 -8.22
N GLU A 230 -10.52 -17.28 -7.88
CA GLU A 230 -11.41 -16.62 -8.83
C GLU A 230 -11.05 -15.14 -9.01
N ARG A 231 -11.23 -14.65 -10.23
CA ARG A 231 -11.09 -13.23 -10.57
C ARG A 231 -12.17 -12.41 -9.86
N VAL A 232 -11.79 -11.24 -9.36
CA VAL A 232 -12.71 -10.33 -8.65
C VAL A 232 -13.85 -9.82 -9.54
N GLN A 233 -13.65 -9.77 -10.86
CA GLN A 233 -14.67 -9.40 -11.86
C GLN A 233 -15.98 -10.18 -11.67
N LYS A 234 -15.93 -11.47 -11.27
CA LYS A 234 -17.12 -12.30 -11.06
C LYS A 234 -18.06 -11.80 -9.96
N ARG A 235 -17.55 -10.98 -9.03
CA ARG A 235 -18.37 -10.37 -7.96
C ARG A 235 -19.27 -9.25 -8.47
N PHE A 236 -19.06 -8.73 -9.69
CA PHE A 236 -19.73 -7.56 -10.24
C PHE A 236 -20.38 -7.86 -11.61
N PRO A 237 -21.45 -8.69 -11.64
CA PRO A 237 -22.08 -9.06 -12.89
C PRO A 237 -22.74 -7.85 -13.57
N GLY A 238 -22.49 -7.70 -14.87
CA GLY A 238 -23.09 -6.65 -15.68
C GLY A 238 -22.39 -5.28 -15.61
N VAL A 239 -21.29 -5.14 -14.84
CA VAL A 239 -20.48 -3.92 -14.87
C VAL A 239 -19.76 -3.77 -16.20
N ARG A 240 -19.68 -2.51 -16.70
CA ARG A 240 -18.94 -2.16 -17.91
C ARG A 240 -17.55 -1.60 -17.62
N ALA A 241 -16.91 -2.12 -16.57
CA ALA A 241 -15.56 -1.78 -16.17
C ALA A 241 -14.73 -3.05 -16.03
N THR A 242 -13.44 -2.96 -16.26
CA THR A 242 -12.48 -4.00 -15.89
C THR A 242 -12.08 -3.79 -14.45
N ILE A 243 -12.11 -4.85 -13.65
CA ILE A 243 -11.87 -4.80 -12.21
C ILE A 243 -10.69 -5.70 -11.85
N LYS A 244 -9.76 -5.15 -11.08
CA LYS A 244 -8.59 -5.86 -10.58
C LYS A 244 -8.49 -5.75 -9.06
N SER A 245 -8.24 -6.86 -8.39
CA SER A 245 -7.90 -6.89 -6.95
C SER A 245 -6.65 -6.07 -6.67
N LEU A 246 -6.64 -5.32 -5.57
CA LEU A 246 -5.47 -4.60 -5.08
C LEU A 246 -5.02 -5.18 -3.73
N GLY A 247 -3.71 -5.34 -3.56
CA GLY A 247 -3.14 -5.86 -2.31
C GLY A 247 -3.42 -7.35 -2.09
N ALA A 248 -3.81 -7.73 -0.87
CA ALA A 248 -4.12 -9.11 -0.54
C ALA A 248 -5.43 -9.56 -1.20
N TRP A 249 -5.38 -10.69 -1.90
CA TRP A 249 -6.47 -11.18 -2.73
C TRP A 249 -7.75 -11.48 -1.94
N GLY A 250 -8.86 -11.01 -2.46
CA GLY A 250 -10.20 -11.26 -1.89
C GLY A 250 -10.66 -10.29 -0.81
N GLY A 251 -9.84 -9.31 -0.44
CA GLY A 251 -10.18 -8.27 0.53
C GLY A 251 -9.74 -6.89 0.07
N ASP A 252 -9.69 -5.94 1.02
CA ASP A 252 -9.28 -4.56 0.81
C ASP A 252 -10.07 -3.85 -0.31
N PHE A 253 -9.41 -3.43 -1.38
CA PHE A 253 -9.99 -2.72 -2.51
C PHE A 253 -9.75 -3.44 -3.84
N ALA A 254 -10.55 -3.09 -4.84
CA ALA A 254 -10.31 -3.35 -6.24
C ALA A 254 -10.19 -2.03 -7.00
N LEU A 255 -9.33 -1.99 -8.01
CA LEU A 255 -9.28 -0.94 -9.02
C LEU A 255 -10.32 -1.26 -10.10
N ALA A 256 -11.22 -0.34 -10.37
CA ALA A 256 -12.12 -0.38 -11.50
C ALA A 256 -11.66 0.63 -12.55
N VAL A 257 -11.56 0.20 -13.80
CA VAL A 257 -11.25 1.06 -14.95
C VAL A 257 -12.34 0.90 -15.99
N ALA A 258 -12.98 1.99 -16.39
CA ALA A 258 -14.06 2.00 -17.38
C ALA A 258 -13.66 2.78 -18.63
N GLN A 259 -14.13 2.34 -19.80
CA GLN A 259 -13.96 3.10 -21.06
C GLN A 259 -14.75 4.41 -21.03
N ASP A 260 -15.93 4.40 -20.44
CA ASP A 260 -16.75 5.58 -20.14
C ASP A 260 -16.74 5.78 -18.62
N PRO A 261 -16.28 6.94 -18.11
CA PRO A 261 -16.29 7.21 -16.67
C PRO A 261 -17.66 7.09 -16.00
N GLU A 262 -18.76 7.32 -16.77
CA GLU A 262 -20.13 7.19 -16.25
C GLU A 262 -20.48 5.75 -15.85
N ASP A 263 -19.86 4.74 -16.47
CA ASP A 263 -20.05 3.33 -16.14
C ASP A 263 -19.60 2.99 -14.70
N LEU A 264 -18.74 3.81 -14.09
CA LEU A 264 -18.33 3.67 -12.69
C LEU A 264 -19.47 3.97 -11.69
N ALA A 265 -20.54 4.66 -12.13
CA ALA A 265 -21.73 4.86 -11.31
C ALA A 265 -22.42 3.55 -10.93
N TYR A 266 -22.16 2.44 -11.65
CA TYR A 266 -22.63 1.09 -11.31
C TYR A 266 -22.40 0.76 -9.85
N PHE A 267 -21.23 1.07 -9.30
CA PHE A 267 -20.88 0.69 -7.93
C PHE A 267 -21.71 1.42 -6.89
N SER A 268 -21.95 2.71 -7.06
CA SER A 268 -22.82 3.49 -6.17
C SER A 268 -24.27 3.07 -6.29
N LEU A 269 -24.77 2.78 -7.49
CA LEU A 269 -26.13 2.28 -7.73
C LEU A 269 -26.39 0.90 -7.11
N LYS A 270 -25.33 0.11 -6.90
CA LYS A 270 -25.39 -1.21 -6.24
C LYS A 270 -24.97 -1.15 -4.77
N GLU A 271 -24.93 0.05 -4.19
CA GLU A 271 -24.63 0.30 -2.76
C GLU A 271 -23.23 -0.22 -2.33
N HIS A 272 -22.29 -0.35 -3.25
CA HIS A 272 -20.91 -0.64 -2.90
C HIS A 272 -20.23 0.63 -2.39
N LEU A 273 -19.35 0.48 -1.38
CA LEU A 273 -18.47 1.57 -0.99
C LEU A 273 -17.50 1.84 -2.16
N PHE A 274 -17.74 2.92 -2.87
CA PHE A 274 -16.96 3.37 -4.01
C PHE A 274 -16.29 4.70 -3.70
N LEU A 275 -14.99 4.79 -3.96
CA LEU A 275 -14.20 6.00 -3.80
C LEU A 275 -13.76 6.49 -5.18
N LYS A 276 -13.95 7.78 -5.43
CA LYS A 276 -13.40 8.41 -6.63
C LYS A 276 -11.87 8.41 -6.55
N TRP A 277 -11.22 8.13 -7.65
CA TRP A 277 -9.76 8.11 -7.73
C TRP A 277 -9.13 9.43 -7.26
N SER A 278 -9.70 10.57 -7.69
CA SER A 278 -9.25 11.92 -7.31
C SER A 278 -9.29 12.19 -5.80
N ASP A 279 -10.14 11.50 -5.06
CA ASP A 279 -10.25 11.66 -3.60
C ASP A 279 -9.19 10.81 -2.85
N CYS A 280 -8.54 9.90 -3.57
CA CYS A 280 -7.62 8.93 -3.02
C CYS A 280 -6.16 9.18 -3.38
N VAL A 281 -5.91 9.76 -4.57
CA VAL A 281 -4.58 9.88 -5.16
C VAL A 281 -4.35 11.30 -5.65
N SER A 282 -3.14 11.83 -5.47
CA SER A 282 -2.76 13.13 -6.03
C SER A 282 -2.63 13.04 -7.55
N LEU A 283 -3.32 13.93 -8.27
CA LEU A 283 -3.29 14.00 -9.74
C LEU A 283 -2.08 14.78 -10.28
N HIS A 284 -1.26 15.34 -9.40
CA HIS A 284 -0.17 16.27 -9.74
C HIS A 284 1.23 15.72 -9.36
N SER A 285 1.31 14.45 -9.03
CA SER A 285 2.58 13.80 -8.63
C SER A 285 3.32 13.18 -9.82
#